data_247b7e3ea46ad9de9b9fb1871cdb4c16
#
_entry.id   247b7e3ea46ad9de9b9fb1871cdb4c16
#
_cell.length_a   1.000
_cell.length_b   1.000
_cell.length_c   1.000
_cell.angle_alpha   90.00
_cell.angle_beta   90.00
_cell.angle_gamma   90.00
#
_symmetry.space_group_name_H-M   'P 1'
#
loop_
_entity.id
_entity.type
_entity.pdbx_description
1 polymer ?
#
loop_
_entity_poly.entity_id
_entity_poly.type
_entity_poly.pdbx_seq_one_letter_code
_entity_poly.pdbx_strand_id
1 'polypeptide(L)'
;MHDPALFPEPEKFDPERWLSPDAPAYPNPAFGFGARRCPGRFFAHASMWLMVAGILAAFDISPTEDGPPEEKYLSGMVSCVTSSPVPQIE
;
A
#
# COMPACT_ATOMS: atom_id res chain seq x y z
N MET A 1 0.29 4.60 10.86
CA MET A 1 -0.39 3.27 10.92
C MET A 1 0.50 2.20 11.57
N HIS A 2 1.58 2.62 12.23
CA HIS A 2 2.52 1.75 12.94
C HIS A 2 2.34 1.82 14.48
N ASP A 3 1.14 2.18 14.94
CA ASP A 3 0.82 2.20 16.37
C ASP A 3 0.44 0.78 16.82
N PRO A 4 1.27 0.09 17.61
CA PRO A 4 1.03 -1.28 18.03
C PRO A 4 -0.20 -1.43 18.97
N ALA A 5 -0.64 -0.32 19.60
CA ALA A 5 -1.84 -0.33 20.42
C ALA A 5 -3.13 -0.44 19.59
N LEU A 6 -3.09 0.06 18.35
CA LEU A 6 -4.21 0.03 17.42
C LEU A 6 -4.10 -1.12 16.40
N PHE A 7 -2.87 -1.46 16.02
CA PHE A 7 -2.58 -2.47 15.01
C PHE A 7 -1.53 -3.45 15.56
N PRO A 8 -1.93 -4.58 16.08
CA PRO A 8 -0.99 -5.63 16.49
C PRO A 8 -0.08 -6.04 15.32
N GLU A 9 1.20 -6.18 15.57
CA GLU A 9 2.21 -6.52 14.55
C GLU A 9 2.13 -5.60 13.30
N PRO A 10 2.32 -4.27 13.45
CA PRO A 10 2.05 -3.32 12.37
C PRO A 10 2.95 -3.52 11.14
N GLU A 11 4.14 -4.10 11.32
CA GLU A 11 5.10 -4.39 10.25
C GLU A 11 4.76 -5.66 9.47
N LYS A 12 3.88 -6.51 10.02
CA LYS A 12 3.47 -7.73 9.35
C LYS A 12 2.41 -7.44 8.28
N PHE A 13 2.68 -7.87 7.06
CA PHE A 13 1.69 -7.86 6.01
C PHE A 13 0.63 -8.94 6.28
N ASP A 14 -0.51 -8.53 6.76
CA ASP A 14 -1.63 -9.38 7.13
C ASP A 14 -2.95 -8.75 6.64
N PRO A 15 -3.36 -9.06 5.42
CA PRO A 15 -4.60 -8.53 4.86
C PRO A 15 -5.86 -9.06 5.56
N GLU A 16 -5.78 -10.24 6.19
CA GLU A 16 -6.94 -10.86 6.86
C GLU A 16 -7.40 -10.07 8.08
N ARG A 17 -6.51 -9.27 8.68
CA ARG A 17 -6.87 -8.37 9.80
C ARG A 17 -8.05 -7.43 9.49
N TRP A 18 -8.29 -7.15 8.21
CA TRP A 18 -9.37 -6.28 7.76
C TRP A 18 -10.68 -7.02 7.46
N LEU A 19 -10.66 -8.34 7.44
CA LEU A 19 -11.83 -9.19 7.19
C LEU A 19 -12.59 -9.54 8.47
N SER A 20 -11.98 -9.31 9.63
CA SER A 20 -12.62 -9.54 10.93
C SER A 20 -13.80 -8.57 11.15
N PRO A 21 -14.93 -9.03 11.72
CA PRO A 21 -16.03 -8.16 12.13
C PRO A 21 -15.61 -7.09 13.14
N ASP A 22 -14.59 -7.36 13.94
CA ASP A 22 -14.02 -6.45 14.95
C ASP A 22 -12.86 -5.61 14.41
N ALA A 23 -12.62 -5.66 13.09
CA ALA A 23 -11.57 -4.87 12.48
C ALA A 23 -11.76 -3.38 12.77
N PRO A 24 -10.71 -2.67 13.21
CA PRO A 24 -10.80 -1.24 13.44
C PRO A 24 -11.17 -0.54 12.12
N ALA A 25 -11.99 0.50 12.22
CA ALA A 25 -12.33 1.30 11.05
C ALA A 25 -11.06 1.74 10.34
N TYR A 26 -10.95 1.45 9.06
CA TYR A 26 -9.76 1.75 8.26
C TYR A 26 -9.41 3.24 8.36
N PRO A 27 -8.34 3.60 9.08
CA PRO A 27 -7.91 4.98 9.14
C PRO A 27 -7.30 5.34 7.79
N ASN A 28 -7.84 6.37 7.16
CA ASN A 28 -7.31 6.84 5.88
C ASN A 28 -6.65 8.21 6.02
N PRO A 29 -5.52 8.30 6.75
CA PRO A 29 -4.81 9.56 6.99
C PRO A 29 -4.19 10.13 5.71
N ALA A 30 -3.93 9.30 4.70
CA ALA A 30 -3.30 9.72 3.45
C ALA A 30 -4.12 10.80 2.71
N PHE A 31 -5.42 10.84 2.91
CA PHE A 31 -6.31 11.81 2.29
C PHE A 31 -6.74 12.96 3.23
N GLY A 32 -6.11 13.07 4.39
CA GLY A 32 -6.38 14.09 5.39
C GLY A 32 -7.68 13.90 6.16
N PHE A 33 -8.04 14.90 6.96
CA PHE A 33 -9.13 14.84 7.93
C PHE A 33 -10.07 16.04 7.81
N GLY A 34 -11.29 15.88 8.33
CA GLY A 34 -12.25 16.95 8.48
C GLY A 34 -12.70 17.57 7.17
N ALA A 35 -13.01 18.88 7.22
CA ALA A 35 -13.55 19.64 6.09
C ALA A 35 -12.56 19.83 4.92
N ARG A 36 -11.26 19.68 5.17
CA ARG A 36 -10.20 19.78 4.15
C ARG A 36 -9.74 18.41 3.62
N ARG A 37 -10.51 17.37 3.86
CA ARG A 37 -10.23 16.06 3.31
C ARG A 37 -10.20 16.09 1.77
N CYS A 38 -9.23 15.38 1.18
CA CYS A 38 -9.05 15.35 -0.27
C CYS A 38 -10.35 14.98 -1.01
N PRO A 39 -10.85 15.82 -1.91
CA PRO A 39 -12.08 15.51 -2.66
C PRO A 39 -11.88 14.36 -3.66
N GLY A 40 -10.65 14.17 -4.16
CA GLY A 40 -10.29 13.13 -5.11
C GLY A 40 -10.12 11.74 -4.52
N ARG A 41 -10.35 11.53 -3.23
CA ARG A 41 -10.11 10.24 -2.56
C ARG A 41 -10.88 9.06 -3.18
N PHE A 42 -12.10 9.28 -3.62
CA PHE A 42 -12.92 8.23 -4.23
C PHE A 42 -12.36 7.79 -5.57
N PHE A 43 -11.92 8.76 -6.37
CA PHE A 43 -11.26 8.48 -7.64
C PHE A 43 -9.94 7.74 -7.43
N ALA A 44 -9.13 8.18 -6.48
CA ALA A 44 -7.86 7.53 -6.13
C ALA A 44 -8.08 6.08 -5.67
N HIS A 45 -9.06 5.82 -4.81
CA HIS A 45 -9.39 4.46 -4.38
C HIS A 45 -9.83 3.57 -5.55
N ALA A 46 -10.73 4.07 -6.39
CA ALA A 46 -11.20 3.31 -7.55
C ALA A 46 -10.06 2.99 -8.52
N SER A 47 -9.18 3.96 -8.79
CA SER A 47 -8.03 3.77 -9.67
C SER A 47 -7.02 2.77 -9.11
N MET A 48 -6.69 2.87 -7.81
CA MET A 48 -5.79 1.92 -7.15
C MET A 48 -6.38 0.51 -7.16
N TRP A 49 -7.66 0.38 -6.84
CA TRP A 49 -8.33 -0.92 -6.83
C TRP A 49 -8.29 -1.58 -8.21
N LEU A 50 -8.64 -0.81 -9.26
CA LEU A 50 -8.63 -1.30 -10.63
C LEU A 50 -7.23 -1.72 -11.10
N MET A 51 -6.22 -0.91 -10.76
CA MET A 51 -4.82 -1.19 -11.09
C MET A 51 -4.33 -2.48 -10.41
N VAL A 52 -4.55 -2.61 -9.10
CA VAL A 52 -4.13 -3.80 -8.35
C VAL A 52 -4.87 -5.05 -8.83
N ALA A 53 -6.19 -4.96 -9.02
CA ALA A 53 -6.98 -6.07 -9.53
C ALA A 53 -6.53 -6.48 -10.94
N GLY A 54 -6.22 -5.51 -11.80
CA GLY A 54 -5.71 -5.78 -13.15
C GLY A 54 -4.35 -6.46 -13.16
N ILE A 55 -3.43 -6.03 -12.30
CA ILE A 55 -2.11 -6.65 -12.17
C ILE A 55 -2.26 -8.10 -11.68
N LEU A 56 -3.00 -8.31 -10.60
CA LEU A 56 -3.20 -9.65 -10.03
C LEU A 56 -3.97 -10.61 -10.94
N ALA A 57 -4.80 -10.08 -11.86
CA ALA A 57 -5.50 -10.90 -12.84
C ALA A 57 -4.64 -11.26 -14.06
N ALA A 58 -3.62 -10.45 -14.37
CA ALA A 58 -2.81 -10.62 -15.58
C ALA A 58 -1.43 -11.25 -15.32
N PHE A 59 -0.92 -11.16 -14.09
CA PHE A 59 0.45 -11.55 -13.76
C PHE A 59 0.50 -12.43 -12.50
N ASP A 60 1.35 -13.45 -12.53
CA ASP A 60 1.77 -14.17 -11.34
C ASP A 60 2.98 -13.46 -10.71
N ILE A 61 2.80 -12.97 -9.49
CA ILE A 61 3.85 -12.27 -8.75
C ILE A 61 4.57 -13.29 -7.86
N SER A 62 5.83 -13.51 -8.14
CA SER A 62 6.69 -14.38 -7.35
C SER A 62 7.87 -13.62 -6.75
N PRO A 63 8.38 -14.04 -5.58
CA PRO A 63 9.58 -13.45 -5.01
C PRO A 63 10.79 -13.69 -5.91
N THR A 64 11.63 -12.68 -6.04
CA THR A 64 12.92 -12.80 -6.71
C THR A 64 13.92 -13.55 -5.82
N GLU A 65 14.90 -14.25 -6.42
CA GLU A 65 15.96 -14.97 -5.70
C GLU A 65 16.83 -14.05 -4.83
N ASP A 66 16.95 -12.78 -5.20
CA ASP A 66 17.69 -11.75 -4.47
C ASP A 66 17.01 -11.26 -3.18
N GLY A 67 15.83 -11.82 -2.85
CA GLY A 67 15.05 -11.41 -1.69
C GLY A 67 14.20 -10.15 -1.92
N PRO A 68 13.49 -9.69 -0.87
CA PRO A 68 12.65 -8.50 -0.98
C PRO A 68 13.52 -7.24 -1.19
N PRO A 69 13.08 -6.27 -2.02
CA PRO A 69 13.80 -5.03 -2.23
C PRO A 69 13.94 -4.24 -0.91
N GLU A 70 15.08 -3.57 -0.74
CA GLU A 70 15.30 -2.70 0.41
C GLU A 70 14.35 -1.51 0.36
N GLU A 71 13.58 -1.29 1.42
CA GLU A 71 12.70 -0.14 1.53
C GLU A 71 13.51 1.15 1.70
N LYS A 72 13.50 2.02 0.70
CA LYS A 72 14.11 3.35 0.75
C LYS A 72 13.04 4.42 0.65
N TYR A 73 12.89 5.19 1.70
CA TYR A 73 12.02 6.35 1.71
C TYR A 73 12.81 7.61 1.38
N LEU A 74 12.42 8.29 0.32
CA LEU A 74 12.95 9.61 -0.02
C LEU A 74 12.02 10.69 0.51
N SER A 75 12.58 11.72 1.17
CA SER A 75 11.80 12.87 1.59
C SER A 75 11.46 13.74 0.37
N GLY A 76 10.20 13.76 0.00
CA GLY A 76 9.70 14.57 -1.11
C GLY A 76 8.19 14.55 -1.14
N MET A 77 7.59 15.64 -1.61
CA MET A 77 6.12 15.77 -1.63
C MET A 77 5.46 14.88 -2.71
N VAL A 78 6.18 14.34 -3.67
CA VAL A 78 5.61 13.64 -4.84
C VAL A 78 6.42 12.43 -5.32
N SER A 79 7.53 12.03 -4.70
CA SER A 79 8.29 10.91 -5.21
C SER A 79 8.58 9.86 -4.15
N CYS A 80 8.07 8.66 -4.40
CA CYS A 80 8.58 7.44 -3.81
C CYS A 80 9.31 6.69 -4.93
N VAL A 81 10.63 6.69 -4.91
CA VAL A 81 11.42 5.90 -5.86
C VAL A 81 12.10 4.80 -5.07
N THR A 82 11.67 3.60 -5.27
CA THR A 82 12.47 2.44 -4.92
C THR A 82 13.50 2.25 -6.02
N SER A 83 14.76 2.36 -5.70
CA SER A 83 15.85 2.02 -6.63
C SER A 83 16.06 0.50 -6.65
N SER A 84 15.08 -0.24 -7.08
CA SER A 84 15.31 -1.61 -7.50
C SER A 84 15.80 -1.60 -8.94
N PRO A 85 16.86 -2.33 -9.29
CA PRO A 85 17.17 -2.55 -10.69
C PRO A 85 15.97 -3.23 -11.34
N VAL A 86 15.39 -2.56 -12.33
CA VAL A 86 14.31 -3.14 -13.13
C VAL A 86 14.88 -4.35 -13.84
N PRO A 87 14.34 -5.56 -13.66
CA PRO A 87 14.75 -6.71 -14.47
C PRO A 87 14.54 -6.36 -15.94
N GLN A 88 15.58 -6.51 -16.75
CA GLN A 88 15.42 -6.38 -18.20
C GLN A 88 14.58 -7.56 -18.66
N ILE A 89 13.40 -7.26 -19.20
CA ILE A 89 12.56 -8.26 -19.85
C ILE A 89 13.21 -8.56 -21.21
N GLU A 90 13.81 -9.74 -21.36
CA GLU A 90 14.21 -10.31 -22.66
C GLU A 90 13.01 -10.91 -23.36
#